data_a2705955ddfebf4e43ee15ad30c12dbb
#
_entry.id   a2705955ddfebf4e43ee15ad30c12dbb
#
_cell.length_a   1.000
_cell.length_b   1.000
_cell.length_c   1.000
_cell.angle_alpha   90.00
_cell.angle_beta   90.00
_cell.angle_gamma   90.00
#
_symmetry.space_group_name_H-M   'P 1'
#
loop_
_entity.id
_entity.type
_entity.pdbx_description
1 polymer ?
#
loop_
_entity_poly.entity_id
_entity_poly.type
_entity_poly.pdbx_seq_one_letter_code
_entity_poly.pdbx_strand_id
1 'polypeptide(L)'
;IAESESVDEKVLMERVAKGEIAIPANKKHSSLLAKGVGTGLSTKINVNLGISKDCPNVDKELEKVKVAIDMKADAIMDLSSFGKTEEFRKKLITMSTAMVGTVPVYDAIGFYDKELKDIKAEEFLDVVRKHAEDGVDFVTIHAGLNREAVNLFKRNERITNIVSRGGSLMYAWMELNNAENPFYENFDKLLDICEQYDMT
;
A
#
# COMPACT_ATOMS: atom_id res chain seq x y z
N ILE A 1 7.06 -8.88 -19.51
CA ILE A 1 6.21 -9.76 -18.65
C ILE A 1 5.91 -11.06 -19.38
N ALA A 2 5.36 -11.04 -20.61
CA ALA A 2 4.98 -12.24 -21.36
C ALA A 2 6.14 -13.25 -21.45
N GLU A 3 7.32 -12.80 -21.84
CA GLU A 3 8.52 -13.64 -21.94
C GLU A 3 8.93 -14.24 -20.58
N SER A 4 9.00 -13.41 -19.52
CA SER A 4 9.40 -13.86 -18.17
C SER A 4 8.41 -14.82 -17.53
N GLU A 5 7.13 -14.76 -17.91
CA GLU A 5 6.06 -15.64 -17.41
C GLU A 5 5.77 -16.82 -18.36
N SER A 6 6.44 -16.88 -19.50
CA SER A 6 6.19 -17.90 -20.55
C SER A 6 4.72 -17.98 -20.99
N VAL A 7 4.08 -16.82 -21.11
CA VAL A 7 2.68 -16.66 -21.54
C VAL A 7 2.65 -15.98 -22.91
N ASP A 8 1.70 -16.37 -23.77
CA ASP A 8 1.47 -15.71 -25.05
C ASP A 8 1.09 -14.22 -24.82
N GLU A 9 1.70 -13.33 -25.61
CA GLU A 9 1.55 -11.88 -25.43
C GLU A 9 0.11 -11.41 -25.64
N LYS A 10 -0.61 -11.99 -26.61
CA LYS A 10 -2.02 -11.65 -26.88
C LYS A 10 -2.92 -12.09 -25.74
N VAL A 11 -2.66 -13.29 -25.21
CA VAL A 11 -3.40 -13.81 -24.04
C VAL A 11 -3.16 -12.92 -22.82
N LEU A 12 -1.91 -12.47 -22.60
CA LEU A 12 -1.59 -11.54 -21.53
C LEU A 12 -2.36 -10.22 -21.69
N MET A 13 -2.32 -9.61 -22.88
CA MET A 13 -3.04 -8.36 -23.17
C MET A 13 -4.56 -8.49 -22.98
N GLU A 14 -5.16 -9.59 -23.44
CA GLU A 14 -6.59 -9.85 -23.24
C GLU A 14 -6.95 -9.95 -21.74
N ARG A 15 -6.14 -10.62 -20.95
CA ARG A 15 -6.36 -10.76 -19.51
C ARG A 15 -6.21 -9.43 -18.76
N VAL A 16 -5.23 -8.61 -19.14
CA VAL A 16 -5.10 -7.25 -18.61
C VAL A 16 -6.33 -6.42 -18.95
N ALA A 17 -6.78 -6.45 -20.21
CA ALA A 17 -7.97 -5.72 -20.66
C ALA A 17 -9.26 -6.16 -19.93
N LYS A 18 -9.35 -7.43 -19.50
CA LYS A 18 -10.47 -7.96 -18.72
C LYS A 18 -10.35 -7.70 -17.21
N GLY A 19 -9.24 -7.12 -16.75
CA GLY A 19 -8.99 -6.92 -15.32
C GLY A 19 -8.61 -8.22 -14.56
N GLU A 20 -8.24 -9.28 -15.26
CA GLU A 20 -7.80 -10.56 -14.68
C GLU A 20 -6.32 -10.54 -14.28
N ILE A 21 -5.56 -9.55 -14.77
CA ILE A 21 -4.15 -9.30 -14.45
C ILE A 21 -3.97 -7.80 -14.19
N ALA A 22 -3.37 -7.46 -13.05
CA ALA A 22 -2.87 -6.13 -12.74
C ALA A 22 -1.35 -6.06 -12.99
N ILE A 23 -0.87 -4.88 -13.40
CA ILE A 23 0.56 -4.59 -13.55
C ILE A 23 0.85 -3.35 -12.71
N PRO A 24 1.18 -3.51 -11.41
CA PRO A 24 1.54 -2.38 -10.56
C PRO A 24 2.82 -1.72 -11.07
N ALA A 25 2.71 -0.51 -11.60
CA ALA A 25 3.82 0.19 -12.26
C ALA A 25 3.59 1.70 -12.29
N ASN A 26 3.97 2.38 -11.22
CA ASN A 26 3.84 3.84 -11.16
C ASN A 26 4.73 4.52 -12.21
N LYS A 27 4.18 5.51 -12.91
CA LYS A 27 4.88 6.32 -13.94
C LYS A 27 6.20 6.92 -13.47
N LYS A 28 6.37 7.13 -12.16
CA LYS A 28 7.56 7.73 -11.55
C LYS A 28 8.61 6.73 -11.08
N HIS A 29 8.29 5.43 -11.05
CA HIS A 29 9.23 4.38 -10.66
C HIS A 29 10.08 3.93 -11.85
N SER A 30 11.09 4.69 -12.20
CA SER A 30 11.88 4.52 -13.43
C SER A 30 12.79 3.27 -13.43
N SER A 31 13.16 2.74 -12.27
CA SER A 31 14.00 1.54 -12.11
C SER A 31 13.21 0.23 -12.12
N LEU A 32 11.88 0.30 -12.14
CA LEU A 32 11.00 -0.87 -12.01
C LEU A 32 11.16 -1.86 -13.17
N LEU A 33 11.32 -3.13 -12.82
CA LEU A 33 11.12 -4.26 -13.71
C LEU A 33 9.70 -4.80 -13.50
N ALA A 34 8.74 -4.23 -14.24
CA ALA A 34 7.33 -4.50 -14.04
C ALA A 34 6.99 -6.00 -14.07
N LYS A 35 6.13 -6.43 -13.15
CA LYS A 35 5.59 -7.79 -13.03
C LYS A 35 4.06 -7.75 -13.16
N GLY A 36 3.49 -8.83 -13.69
CA GLY A 36 2.05 -9.02 -13.68
C GLY A 36 1.60 -9.84 -12.48
N VAL A 37 0.46 -9.51 -11.92
CA VAL A 37 -0.19 -10.26 -10.82
C VAL A 37 -1.59 -10.64 -11.26
N GLY A 38 -1.89 -11.94 -11.34
CA GLY A 38 -3.23 -12.40 -11.72
C GLY A 38 -3.26 -13.76 -12.38
N THR A 39 -4.34 -14.02 -13.09
CA THR A 39 -4.70 -15.34 -13.63
C THR A 39 -3.64 -15.88 -14.60
N GLY A 40 -3.11 -17.06 -14.26
CA GLY A 40 -2.20 -17.81 -15.13
C GLY A 40 -0.75 -17.32 -15.12
N LEU A 41 -0.40 -16.41 -14.20
CA LEU A 41 0.97 -15.98 -13.94
C LEU A 41 1.56 -16.70 -12.72
N SER A 42 2.88 -16.68 -12.60
CA SER A 42 3.57 -17.23 -11.44
C SER A 42 3.22 -16.47 -10.16
N THR A 43 3.29 -17.15 -9.01
CA THR A 43 3.11 -16.53 -7.70
C THR A 43 4.24 -15.55 -7.42
N LYS A 44 3.89 -14.33 -7.02
CA LYS A 44 4.85 -13.27 -6.69
C LYS A 44 5.22 -13.31 -5.20
N ILE A 45 6.50 -13.14 -4.93
CA ILE A 45 7.02 -13.06 -3.56
C ILE A 45 7.13 -11.60 -3.15
N ASN A 46 6.39 -11.24 -2.11
CA ASN A 46 6.45 -9.92 -1.50
C ASN A 46 7.25 -9.96 -0.20
N VAL A 47 8.21 -9.04 -0.04
CA VAL A 47 9.02 -8.87 1.16
C VAL A 47 8.51 -7.70 1.97
N ASN A 48 8.16 -7.93 3.24
CA ASN A 48 7.75 -6.87 4.15
C ASN A 48 8.97 -6.33 4.92
N LEU A 49 9.11 -5.02 4.95
CA LEU A 49 10.11 -4.30 5.73
C LEU A 49 9.57 -2.92 6.13
N GLY A 50 10.35 -2.12 6.83
CA GLY A 50 9.93 -0.76 7.17
C GLY A 50 10.40 -0.32 8.55
N ILE A 51 10.44 0.99 8.75
CA ILE A 51 10.89 1.65 9.96
C ILE A 51 9.78 1.64 11.01
N SER A 52 10.10 1.20 12.22
CA SER A 52 9.20 1.22 13.37
C SER A 52 9.86 1.92 14.56
N LYS A 53 9.05 2.22 15.59
CA LYS A 53 9.56 2.80 16.83
C LYS A 53 10.63 1.92 17.50
N ASP A 54 10.49 0.60 17.38
CA ASP A 54 11.40 -0.37 17.97
C ASP A 54 12.63 -0.63 17.09
N CYS A 55 12.58 -0.29 15.80
CA CYS A 55 13.67 -0.42 14.85
C CYS A 55 13.73 0.82 13.93
N PRO A 56 14.23 1.98 14.43
CA PRO A 56 14.22 3.24 13.69
C PRO A 56 15.43 3.44 12.76
N ASN A 57 16.23 2.40 12.50
CA ASN A 57 17.48 2.51 11.75
C ASN A 57 17.25 2.37 10.25
N VAL A 58 17.29 3.50 9.54
CA VAL A 58 17.10 3.59 8.08
C VAL A 58 18.13 2.78 7.31
N ASP A 59 19.40 2.80 7.70
CA ASP A 59 20.48 2.12 6.97
C ASP A 59 20.30 0.60 7.02
N LYS A 60 19.90 0.07 8.17
CA LYS A 60 19.56 -1.37 8.29
C LYS A 60 18.36 -1.76 7.43
N GLU A 61 17.34 -0.90 7.32
CA GLU A 61 16.21 -1.17 6.43
C GLU A 61 16.64 -1.12 4.96
N LEU A 62 17.53 -0.21 4.57
CA LEU A 62 18.10 -0.16 3.21
C LEU A 62 18.98 -1.38 2.89
N GLU A 63 19.68 -1.95 3.88
CA GLU A 63 20.38 -3.23 3.72
C GLU A 63 19.41 -4.37 3.42
N LYS A 64 18.28 -4.43 4.12
CA LYS A 64 17.21 -5.43 3.84
C LYS A 64 16.65 -5.27 2.44
N VAL A 65 16.49 -4.03 1.95
CA VAL A 65 16.07 -3.76 0.57
C VAL A 65 17.03 -4.38 -0.43
N LYS A 66 18.34 -4.19 -0.24
CA LYS A 66 19.37 -4.79 -1.12
C LYS A 66 19.26 -6.31 -1.12
N VAL A 67 19.17 -6.93 0.07
CA VAL A 67 19.01 -8.37 0.19
C VAL A 67 17.75 -8.86 -0.53
N ALA A 68 16.61 -8.17 -0.38
CA ALA A 68 15.38 -8.53 -1.06
C ALA A 68 15.53 -8.50 -2.59
N ILE A 69 16.20 -7.48 -3.14
CA ILE A 69 16.47 -7.34 -4.57
C ILE A 69 17.43 -8.45 -5.04
N ASP A 70 18.50 -8.71 -4.32
CA ASP A 70 19.48 -9.77 -4.64
C ASP A 70 18.84 -11.16 -4.63
N MET A 71 17.86 -11.38 -3.75
CA MET A 71 17.05 -12.59 -3.68
C MET A 71 15.91 -12.62 -4.71
N LYS A 72 15.82 -11.62 -5.59
CA LYS A 72 14.82 -11.52 -6.67
C LYS A 72 13.37 -11.47 -6.16
N ALA A 73 13.13 -10.76 -5.05
CA ALA A 73 11.77 -10.46 -4.64
C ALA A 73 11.00 -9.76 -5.78
N ASP A 74 9.73 -10.12 -5.97
CA ASP A 74 8.88 -9.51 -7.00
C ASP A 74 8.30 -8.19 -6.52
N ALA A 75 8.07 -8.05 -5.21
CA ALA A 75 7.56 -6.85 -4.57
C ALA A 75 8.21 -6.62 -3.21
N ILE A 76 8.29 -5.37 -2.79
CA ILE A 76 8.72 -4.94 -1.47
C ILE A 76 7.63 -4.05 -0.88
N MET A 77 7.09 -4.41 0.28
CA MET A 77 6.10 -3.63 0.98
C MET A 77 6.75 -2.84 2.12
N ASP A 78 6.73 -1.52 2.00
CA ASP A 78 7.14 -0.60 3.04
C ASP A 78 6.00 -0.44 4.06
N LEU A 79 6.19 -1.02 5.23
CA LEU A 79 5.28 -0.96 6.38
C LEU A 79 5.71 0.08 7.41
N SER A 80 6.50 1.08 7.00
CA SER A 80 6.99 2.14 7.87
C SER A 80 5.84 2.86 8.58
N SER A 81 6.06 3.15 9.85
CA SER A 81 5.03 3.71 10.73
C SER A 81 5.62 4.66 11.78
N PHE A 82 6.88 5.03 11.63
CA PHE A 82 7.57 5.87 12.60
C PHE A 82 8.56 6.82 11.92
N GLY A 83 8.55 8.07 12.35
CA GLY A 83 9.47 9.11 11.87
C GLY A 83 9.12 9.61 10.46
N LYS A 84 10.13 10.18 9.79
CA LYS A 84 9.99 10.72 8.43
C LYS A 84 10.13 9.62 7.39
N THR A 85 9.05 8.92 7.11
CA THR A 85 9.01 7.76 6.21
C THR A 85 9.25 8.13 4.75
N GLU A 86 8.93 9.36 4.33
CA GLU A 86 9.07 9.86 2.96
C GLU A 86 10.51 9.71 2.43
N GLU A 87 11.52 10.06 3.24
CA GLU A 87 12.91 9.95 2.81
C GLU A 87 13.33 8.49 2.57
N PHE A 88 12.90 7.59 3.44
CA PHE A 88 13.13 6.16 3.27
C PHE A 88 12.42 5.63 2.03
N ARG A 89 11.14 5.97 1.86
CA ARG A 89 10.32 5.55 0.71
C ARG A 89 10.94 5.98 -0.62
N LYS A 90 11.39 7.23 -0.74
CA LYS A 90 12.06 7.74 -1.95
C LYS A 90 13.36 6.98 -2.24
N LYS A 91 14.18 6.69 -1.21
CA LYS A 91 15.38 5.88 -1.38
C LYS A 91 15.04 4.46 -1.81
N LEU A 92 14.04 3.83 -1.18
CA LEU A 92 13.56 2.50 -1.54
C LEU A 92 13.14 2.44 -3.02
N ILE A 93 12.30 3.37 -3.48
CA ILE A 93 11.82 3.42 -4.87
C ILE A 93 12.99 3.61 -5.85
N THR A 94 13.92 4.51 -5.54
CA THR A 94 15.09 4.74 -6.40
C THR A 94 16.00 3.52 -6.51
N MET A 95 16.10 2.71 -5.46
CA MET A 95 16.99 1.53 -5.41
C MET A 95 16.32 0.27 -5.95
N SER A 96 14.98 0.19 -5.84
CA SER A 96 14.23 -1.02 -6.13
C SER A 96 14.04 -1.24 -7.62
N THR A 97 14.24 -2.48 -8.06
CA THR A 97 13.77 -2.98 -9.36
C THR A 97 12.49 -3.81 -9.19
N ALA A 98 12.09 -4.12 -7.96
CA ALA A 98 10.85 -4.80 -7.62
C ALA A 98 9.73 -3.78 -7.39
N MET A 99 8.48 -4.19 -7.55
CA MET A 99 7.31 -3.37 -7.26
C MET A 99 7.34 -2.91 -5.79
N VAL A 100 7.06 -1.64 -5.54
CA VAL A 100 7.01 -1.08 -4.18
C VAL A 100 5.57 -0.81 -3.76
N GLY A 101 5.18 -1.43 -2.65
CA GLY A 101 3.88 -1.23 -2.03
C GLY A 101 3.95 -0.51 -0.69
N THR A 102 2.87 0.15 -0.28
CA THR A 102 2.77 0.82 1.02
C THR A 102 1.39 0.67 1.65
N VAL A 103 1.29 1.07 2.92
CA VAL A 103 0.03 1.12 3.68
C VAL A 103 -0.19 2.56 4.19
N PRO A 104 -0.81 3.45 3.42
CA PRO A 104 -0.90 4.89 3.73
C PRO A 104 -1.45 5.21 5.11
N VAL A 105 -2.40 4.44 5.64
CA VAL A 105 -2.95 4.66 6.99
C VAL A 105 -1.90 4.53 8.10
N TYR A 106 -0.81 3.76 7.89
CA TYR A 106 0.26 3.67 8.88
C TYR A 106 1.09 4.94 8.95
N ASP A 107 1.26 5.59 7.80
CA ASP A 107 2.05 6.80 7.66
C ASP A 107 1.29 8.07 8.07
N ALA A 108 -0.03 8.10 7.89
CA ALA A 108 -0.86 9.27 8.12
C ALA A 108 -0.66 9.89 9.52
N ILE A 109 -0.54 9.07 10.57
CA ILE A 109 -0.36 9.54 11.95
C ILE A 109 1.01 10.20 12.12
N GLY A 110 2.07 9.56 11.62
CA GLY A 110 3.44 10.08 11.69
C GLY A 110 3.67 11.29 10.79
N PHE A 111 3.03 11.31 9.63
CA PHE A 111 3.16 12.39 8.64
C PHE A 111 2.64 13.74 9.16
N TYR A 112 1.48 13.73 9.81
CA TYR A 112 0.87 14.96 10.31
C TYR A 112 1.29 15.32 11.73
N ASP A 113 1.96 14.43 12.45
CA ASP A 113 2.32 14.60 13.88
C ASP A 113 1.12 15.06 14.74
N LYS A 114 -0.04 14.43 14.49
CA LYS A 114 -1.32 14.72 15.13
C LYS A 114 -1.83 13.50 15.89
N GLU A 115 -2.69 13.75 16.88
CA GLU A 115 -3.49 12.66 17.43
C GLU A 115 -4.45 12.11 16.37
N LEU A 116 -4.72 10.82 16.42
CA LEU A 116 -5.58 10.14 15.43
C LEU A 116 -6.93 10.85 15.22
N LYS A 117 -7.54 11.35 16.31
CA LYS A 117 -8.83 12.06 16.27
C LYS A 117 -8.80 13.38 15.49
N ASP A 118 -7.61 14.02 15.41
CA ASP A 118 -7.42 15.34 14.81
C ASP A 118 -7.01 15.26 13.33
N ILE A 119 -6.81 14.05 12.79
CA ILE A 119 -6.58 13.83 11.37
C ILE A 119 -7.92 13.96 10.64
N LYS A 120 -7.97 14.84 9.64
CA LYS A 120 -9.17 15.04 8.81
C LYS A 120 -9.30 13.96 7.75
N ALA A 121 -10.53 13.73 7.28
CA ALA A 121 -10.82 12.75 6.24
C ALA A 121 -9.97 12.96 4.96
N GLU A 122 -9.83 14.22 4.52
CA GLU A 122 -9.04 14.59 3.34
C GLU A 122 -7.55 14.29 3.52
N GLU A 123 -7.02 14.41 4.74
CA GLU A 123 -5.60 14.18 5.04
C GLU A 123 -5.19 12.72 4.79
N PHE A 124 -6.10 11.76 4.94
CA PHE A 124 -5.82 10.37 4.56
C PHE A 124 -5.64 10.20 3.05
N LEU A 125 -6.43 10.89 2.23
CA LEU A 125 -6.29 10.88 0.77
C LEU A 125 -5.02 11.63 0.32
N ASP A 126 -4.66 12.70 1.01
CA ASP A 126 -3.42 13.43 0.74
C ASP A 126 -2.18 12.57 0.98
N VAL A 127 -2.20 11.70 1.99
CA VAL A 127 -1.10 10.73 2.20
C VAL A 127 -1.03 9.73 1.06
N VAL A 128 -2.17 9.21 0.57
CA VAL A 128 -2.18 8.33 -0.62
C VAL A 128 -1.58 9.04 -1.83
N ARG A 129 -1.97 10.30 -2.06
CA ARG A 129 -1.43 11.13 -3.14
C ARG A 129 0.09 11.31 -3.01
N LYS A 130 0.60 11.57 -1.80
CA LYS A 130 2.03 11.67 -1.53
C LYS A 130 2.78 10.39 -1.86
N HIS A 131 2.24 9.23 -1.48
CA HIS A 131 2.82 7.94 -1.84
C HIS A 131 2.86 7.73 -3.36
N ALA A 132 1.78 8.08 -4.07
CA ALA A 132 1.73 8.02 -5.52
C ALA A 132 2.74 8.99 -6.18
N GLU A 133 2.87 10.21 -5.66
CA GLU A 133 3.86 11.21 -6.11
C GLU A 133 5.31 10.74 -5.90
N ASP A 134 5.58 10.00 -4.84
CA ASP A 134 6.90 9.44 -4.57
C ASP A 134 7.25 8.26 -5.49
N GLY A 135 6.27 7.66 -6.18
CA GLY A 135 6.46 6.57 -7.14
C GLY A 135 6.09 5.18 -6.62
N VAL A 136 5.25 5.08 -5.59
CA VAL A 136 4.72 3.80 -5.08
C VAL A 136 3.87 3.12 -6.16
N ASP A 137 4.10 1.84 -6.41
CA ASP A 137 3.44 1.07 -7.47
C ASP A 137 2.07 0.54 -7.06
N PHE A 138 1.89 0.22 -5.78
CA PHE A 138 0.60 -0.25 -5.25
C PHE A 138 0.41 0.13 -3.78
N VAL A 139 -0.85 0.22 -3.36
CA VAL A 139 -1.20 0.56 -1.97
C VAL A 139 -2.17 -0.45 -1.38
N THR A 140 -2.03 -0.70 -0.08
CA THR A 140 -3.03 -1.44 0.68
C THR A 140 -3.95 -0.46 1.41
N ILE A 141 -5.22 -0.44 1.01
CA ILE A 141 -6.22 0.47 1.54
C ILE A 141 -7.27 -0.29 2.36
N HIS A 142 -7.59 0.24 3.53
CA HIS A 142 -8.59 -0.34 4.44
C HIS A 142 -9.99 0.26 4.17
N ALA A 143 -10.44 0.25 2.91
CA ALA A 143 -11.72 0.84 2.51
C ALA A 143 -12.95 0.00 2.88
N GLY A 144 -12.81 -1.32 2.99
CA GLY A 144 -13.95 -2.22 3.28
C GLY A 144 -14.51 -2.14 4.72
N LEU A 145 -13.81 -1.48 5.65
CA LEU A 145 -14.29 -1.23 6.99
C LEU A 145 -15.19 0.02 7.00
N ASN A 146 -16.49 -0.17 6.91
CA ASN A 146 -17.51 0.88 6.98
C ASN A 146 -18.28 0.84 8.31
N ARG A 147 -19.21 1.78 8.53
CA ARG A 147 -20.05 1.84 9.76
C ARG A 147 -20.88 0.60 9.96
N GLU A 148 -21.35 -0.04 8.89
CA GLU A 148 -22.10 -1.29 8.99
C GLU A 148 -21.22 -2.42 9.52
N ALA A 149 -20.00 -2.58 8.97
CA ALA A 149 -19.03 -3.55 9.46
C ALA A 149 -18.63 -3.31 10.92
N VAL A 150 -18.47 -2.04 11.32
CA VAL A 150 -18.23 -1.65 12.73
C VAL A 150 -19.37 -2.09 13.63
N ASN A 151 -20.63 -1.88 13.23
CA ASN A 151 -21.78 -2.29 14.01
C ASN A 151 -21.90 -3.81 14.13
N LEU A 152 -21.60 -4.55 13.07
CA LEU A 152 -21.53 -6.01 13.10
C LEU A 152 -20.41 -6.51 14.02
N PHE A 153 -19.25 -5.87 13.96
CA PHE A 153 -18.12 -6.19 14.82
C PHE A 153 -18.44 -6.01 16.30
N LYS A 154 -19.14 -4.95 16.70
CA LYS A 154 -19.57 -4.69 18.08
C LYS A 154 -20.50 -5.76 18.65
N ARG A 155 -21.19 -6.50 17.77
CA ARG A 155 -22.11 -7.57 18.14
C ARG A 155 -21.48 -8.97 18.09
N ASN A 156 -20.23 -9.05 17.66
CA ASN A 156 -19.54 -10.32 17.45
C ASN A 156 -18.74 -10.70 18.72
N GLU A 157 -18.86 -11.96 19.12
CA GLU A 157 -18.15 -12.55 20.28
C GLU A 157 -16.82 -13.21 19.86
N ARG A 158 -16.04 -12.58 18.96
CA ARG A 158 -14.73 -13.13 18.58
C ARG A 158 -13.77 -13.10 19.76
N ILE A 159 -13.03 -14.19 19.92
CA ILE A 159 -11.99 -14.31 20.97
C ILE A 159 -10.89 -13.25 20.74
N THR A 160 -10.48 -13.05 19.47
CA THR A 160 -9.55 -11.99 19.09
C THR A 160 -10.31 -10.84 18.48
N ASN A 161 -9.98 -9.63 18.91
CA ASN A 161 -10.52 -8.41 18.34
C ASN A 161 -9.97 -8.15 16.91
N ILE A 162 -9.96 -6.91 16.46
CA ILE A 162 -9.39 -6.52 15.17
C ILE A 162 -7.88 -6.75 15.22
N VAL A 163 -7.37 -7.69 14.40
CA VAL A 163 -5.93 -8.01 14.33
C VAL A 163 -5.19 -7.18 13.30
N SER A 164 -5.91 -6.60 12.33
CA SER A 164 -5.34 -5.67 11.34
C SER A 164 -4.98 -4.34 12.00
N ARG A 165 -3.72 -3.94 11.92
CA ARG A 165 -3.25 -2.65 12.44
C ARG A 165 -4.00 -1.49 11.76
N GLY A 166 -4.06 -1.45 10.43
CA GLY A 166 -4.75 -0.40 9.70
C GLY A 166 -6.26 -0.43 9.93
N GLY A 167 -6.86 -1.62 10.01
CA GLY A 167 -8.26 -1.77 10.38
C GLY A 167 -8.55 -1.23 11.78
N SER A 168 -7.68 -1.47 12.76
CA SER A 168 -7.81 -0.95 14.12
C SER A 168 -7.71 0.58 14.16
N LEU A 169 -6.78 1.17 13.40
CA LEU A 169 -6.62 2.61 13.29
C LEU A 169 -7.86 3.27 12.68
N MET A 170 -8.37 2.73 11.58
CA MET A 170 -9.59 3.25 10.93
C MET A 170 -10.82 3.08 11.82
N TYR A 171 -10.97 1.92 12.48
CA TYR A 171 -12.03 1.71 13.45
C TYR A 171 -12.00 2.78 14.57
N ALA A 172 -10.82 3.00 15.17
CA ALA A 172 -10.65 3.99 16.23
C ALA A 172 -10.95 5.41 15.73
N TRP A 173 -10.48 5.78 14.53
CA TRP A 173 -10.77 7.08 13.94
C TRP A 173 -12.27 7.30 13.71
N MET A 174 -12.95 6.31 13.15
CA MET A 174 -14.40 6.35 12.91
C MET A 174 -15.20 6.52 14.20
N GLU A 175 -14.80 5.85 15.27
CA GLU A 175 -15.45 5.95 16.57
C GLU A 175 -15.19 7.31 17.25
N LEU A 176 -13.94 7.77 17.23
CA LEU A 176 -13.57 9.06 17.85
C LEU A 176 -14.24 10.24 17.15
N ASN A 177 -14.40 10.18 15.84
CA ASN A 177 -14.99 11.26 15.04
C ASN A 177 -16.48 11.07 14.77
N ASN A 178 -17.07 9.94 15.17
CA ASN A 178 -18.43 9.54 14.80
C ASN A 178 -18.71 9.70 13.29
N ALA A 179 -17.74 9.35 12.46
CA ALA A 179 -17.73 9.53 11.01
C ALA A 179 -17.60 8.20 10.27
N GLU A 180 -17.86 8.20 8.97
CA GLU A 180 -17.62 7.07 8.08
C GLU A 180 -16.12 6.97 7.75
N ASN A 181 -15.67 5.80 7.31
CA ASN A 181 -14.30 5.58 6.85
C ASN A 181 -13.99 6.48 5.64
N PRO A 182 -12.97 7.37 5.72
CA PRO A 182 -12.64 8.29 4.64
C PRO A 182 -12.34 7.59 3.31
N PHE A 183 -11.71 6.42 3.34
CA PHE A 183 -11.41 5.65 2.12
C PHE A 183 -12.64 5.01 1.50
N TYR A 184 -13.62 4.60 2.32
CA TYR A 184 -14.89 4.09 1.83
C TYR A 184 -15.73 5.21 1.21
N GLU A 185 -15.88 6.31 1.93
CA GLU A 185 -16.71 7.44 1.51
C GLU A 185 -16.18 8.19 0.29
N ASN A 186 -14.85 8.21 0.11
CA ASN A 186 -14.17 8.91 -0.98
C ASN A 186 -13.45 7.94 -1.93
N PHE A 187 -14.01 6.76 -2.15
CA PHE A 187 -13.35 5.71 -2.95
C PHE A 187 -13.08 6.16 -4.39
N ASP A 188 -14.00 6.91 -5.00
CA ASP A 188 -13.82 7.44 -6.36
C ASP A 188 -12.61 8.39 -6.45
N LYS A 189 -12.43 9.28 -5.46
CA LYS A 189 -11.25 10.16 -5.40
C LYS A 189 -9.94 9.37 -5.22
N LEU A 190 -10.01 8.23 -4.53
CA LEU A 190 -8.88 7.32 -4.40
C LEU A 190 -8.51 6.72 -5.75
N LEU A 191 -9.52 6.27 -6.53
CA LEU A 191 -9.31 5.74 -7.88
C LEU A 191 -8.73 6.81 -8.83
N ASP A 192 -9.20 8.07 -8.74
CA ASP A 192 -8.64 9.18 -9.51
C ASP A 192 -7.13 9.37 -9.24
N ILE A 193 -6.70 9.23 -7.97
CA ILE A 193 -5.27 9.28 -7.61
C ILE A 193 -4.53 8.10 -8.26
N CYS A 194 -5.08 6.90 -8.16
CA CYS A 194 -4.46 5.70 -8.74
C CYS A 194 -4.29 5.84 -10.25
N GLU A 195 -5.34 6.27 -10.98
CA GLU A 195 -5.31 6.47 -12.42
C GLU A 195 -4.29 7.54 -12.83
N GLN A 196 -4.21 8.65 -12.08
CA GLN A 196 -3.28 9.74 -12.37
C GLN A 196 -1.81 9.27 -12.39
N TYR A 197 -1.44 8.30 -11.57
CA TYR A 197 -0.05 7.85 -11.38
C TYR A 197 0.22 6.42 -11.89
N ASP A 198 -0.76 5.73 -12.45
CA ASP A 198 -0.73 4.28 -12.74
C ASP A 198 -0.37 3.45 -11.49
N MET A 199 -0.88 3.83 -10.33
CA MET A 199 -0.75 3.10 -9.08
C MET A 199 -1.92 2.13 -8.90
N THR A 200 -1.66 0.91 -8.43
CA THR A 200 -2.67 -0.15 -8.21
C THR A 200 -3.19 -0.13 -6.78
#